data_b0ccf681f009650725a63c47adbff53e
#
_entry.id   b0ccf681f009650725a63c47adbff53e
#
_cell.length_a   1.000
_cell.length_b   1.000
_cell.length_c   1.000
_cell.angle_alpha   90.00
_cell.angle_beta   90.00
_cell.angle_gamma   90.00
#
_symmetry.space_group_name_H-M   'P 1'
#
loop_
_entity.id
_entity.type
_entity.pdbx_description
1 polymer ?
#
loop_
_entity_poly.entity_id
_entity_poly.type
_entity_poly.pdbx_seq_one_letter_code
_entity_poly.pdbx_strand_id
1 'polypeptide(L)'
;SCSGTSPAISVVCEENNVGNCIIKWETAPILKGQVKVYASTSPDFIPEENPVATINIAKGKKTIVTNDPSQRYYYLMVFNNRYRVRVAARNVNIPGIQNFRDLGGYKSAETGKDTRWGMLYRSAQIDSIPFCSRRELKNMGIRTIIDLRSEEERHNYPQFHDEDFNVQIGRASCRE
;
A
#
# COMPACT_ATOMS: atom_id res chain seq x y z
N SER A 1 22.86 9.44 -30.58
CA SER A 1 22.30 9.56 -29.23
C SER A 1 21.25 8.49 -29.02
N CYS A 2 21.63 7.40 -28.35
CA CYS A 2 20.68 6.36 -27.94
C CYS A 2 19.85 6.92 -26.79
N SER A 3 18.62 7.31 -27.05
CA SER A 3 17.62 7.52 -26.02
C SER A 3 17.23 6.15 -25.46
N GLY A 4 17.98 5.71 -24.46
CA GLY A 4 17.67 4.48 -23.75
C GLY A 4 16.35 4.65 -23.02
N THR A 5 15.31 3.97 -23.50
CA THR A 5 14.03 3.88 -22.80
C THR A 5 14.26 3.27 -21.43
N SER A 6 13.78 3.91 -20.37
CA SER A 6 13.84 3.35 -19.01
C SER A 6 13.11 2.00 -18.99
N PRO A 7 13.66 0.97 -18.32
CA PRO A 7 12.99 -0.32 -18.24
C PRO A 7 11.67 -0.20 -17.50
N ALA A 8 10.67 -0.98 -17.93
CA ALA A 8 9.44 -1.15 -17.19
C ALA A 8 9.70 -2.14 -16.04
N ILE A 9 9.47 -1.72 -14.82
CA ILE A 9 9.62 -2.54 -13.61
C ILE A 9 8.27 -2.66 -12.94
N SER A 10 7.79 -3.89 -12.81
CA SER A 10 6.56 -4.23 -12.10
C SER A 10 6.89 -4.92 -10.80
N VAL A 11 6.36 -4.43 -9.70
CA VAL A 11 6.59 -4.97 -8.36
C VAL A 11 5.26 -5.19 -7.65
N VAL A 12 5.12 -6.35 -7.00
CA VAL A 12 3.97 -6.71 -6.17
C VAL A 12 4.48 -7.18 -4.82
N CYS A 13 3.85 -6.70 -3.75
CA CYS A 13 4.10 -7.16 -2.39
C CYS A 13 2.83 -7.77 -1.81
N GLU A 14 2.97 -8.98 -1.28
CA GLU A 14 1.90 -9.70 -0.60
C GLU A 14 2.35 -10.12 0.78
N GLU A 15 1.48 -9.95 1.78
CA GLU A 15 1.72 -10.42 3.13
C GLU A 15 1.26 -11.87 3.26
N ASN A 16 2.10 -12.73 3.83
CA ASN A 16 1.74 -14.11 4.10
C ASN A 16 1.03 -14.27 5.46
N ASN A 17 0.62 -15.51 5.81
CA ASN A 17 -0.13 -15.82 7.02
C ASN A 17 0.61 -15.53 8.33
N VAL A 18 1.92 -15.41 8.29
CA VAL A 18 2.76 -15.11 9.47
C VAL A 18 3.25 -13.67 9.50
N GLY A 19 2.72 -12.80 8.64
CA GLY A 19 3.03 -11.38 8.60
C GLY A 19 4.33 -11.01 7.88
N ASN A 20 4.98 -11.94 7.19
CA ASN A 20 6.13 -11.65 6.34
C ASN A 20 5.67 -11.14 4.98
N CYS A 21 6.47 -10.29 4.35
CA CYS A 21 6.18 -9.76 3.03
C CYS A 21 6.89 -10.54 1.93
N ILE A 22 6.12 -11.04 0.95
CA ILE A 22 6.66 -11.66 -0.26
C ILE A 22 6.64 -10.60 -1.36
N ILE A 23 7.83 -10.21 -1.81
CA ILE A 23 7.98 -9.24 -2.91
C ILE A 23 8.33 -10.02 -4.18
N LYS A 24 7.57 -9.75 -5.25
CA LYS A 24 7.81 -10.31 -6.59
C LYS A 24 8.02 -9.16 -7.57
N TRP A 25 8.91 -9.34 -8.54
CA TRP A 25 9.18 -8.34 -9.55
C TRP A 25 9.45 -8.93 -10.92
N GLU A 26 9.14 -8.15 -11.92
CA GLU A 26 9.45 -8.41 -13.33
C GLU A 26 10.02 -7.15 -13.96
N THR A 27 10.95 -7.29 -14.86
CA THR A 27 11.56 -6.18 -15.59
C THR A 27 11.49 -6.43 -17.10
N ALA A 28 11.17 -5.39 -17.87
CA ALA A 28 11.14 -5.43 -19.32
C ALA A 28 11.85 -4.19 -19.91
N PRO A 29 12.95 -4.34 -20.63
CA PRO A 29 13.72 -5.57 -20.88
C PRO A 29 14.29 -6.17 -19.60
N ILE A 30 14.69 -7.43 -19.65
CA ILE A 30 15.27 -8.14 -18.49
C ILE A 30 16.53 -7.42 -18.03
N LEU A 31 16.54 -6.98 -16.78
CA LEU A 31 17.69 -6.39 -16.13
C LEU A 31 18.57 -7.47 -15.49
N LYS A 32 19.86 -7.28 -15.62
CA LYS A 32 20.87 -8.07 -14.90
C LYS A 32 21.43 -7.21 -13.76
N GLY A 33 21.83 -7.84 -12.69
CA GLY A 33 22.46 -7.20 -11.53
C GLY A 33 21.70 -7.48 -10.25
N GLN A 34 21.75 -6.53 -9.33
CA GLN A 34 21.20 -6.69 -7.99
C GLN A 34 20.12 -5.66 -7.70
N VAL A 35 19.17 -6.04 -6.86
CA VAL A 35 18.18 -5.17 -6.26
C VAL A 35 18.40 -5.13 -4.75
N LYS A 36 18.42 -3.93 -4.19
CA LYS A 36 18.44 -3.68 -2.75
C LYS A 36 17.04 -3.32 -2.28
N VAL A 37 16.63 -3.88 -1.16
CA VAL A 37 15.34 -3.61 -0.54
C VAL A 37 15.57 -2.88 0.77
N TYR A 38 14.96 -1.71 0.91
CA TYR A 38 14.96 -0.92 2.14
C TYR A 38 13.55 -0.91 2.72
N ALA A 39 13.43 -0.91 4.03
CA ALA A 39 12.15 -0.92 4.73
C ALA A 39 12.01 0.25 5.68
N SER A 40 10.80 0.78 5.80
CA SER A 40 10.45 1.82 6.76
C SER A 40 9.00 1.67 7.20
N THR A 41 8.67 2.15 8.38
CA THR A 41 7.29 2.29 8.85
C THR A 41 6.62 3.59 8.35
N SER A 42 7.41 4.49 7.77
CA SER A 42 6.91 5.72 7.13
C SER A 42 6.81 5.55 5.62
N PRO A 43 5.66 5.84 5.00
CA PRO A 43 5.51 5.77 3.54
C PRO A 43 6.30 6.86 2.81
N ASP A 44 6.55 7.99 3.47
CA ASP A 44 7.16 9.18 2.85
C ASP A 44 8.67 9.18 2.91
N PHE A 45 9.23 8.54 3.90
CA PHE A 45 10.67 8.51 4.12
C PHE A 45 11.18 7.09 4.35
N ILE A 46 11.88 6.57 3.34
CA ILE A 46 12.55 5.27 3.39
C ILE A 46 14.04 5.52 3.12
N PRO A 47 14.88 5.56 4.18
CA PRO A 47 16.31 5.82 4.00
C PRO A 47 16.98 4.68 3.24
N GLU A 48 17.89 5.04 2.32
CA GLU A 48 18.71 4.08 1.56
C GLU A 48 19.95 3.66 2.38
N GLU A 49 19.72 3.24 3.61
CA GLU A 49 20.73 2.77 4.55
C GLU A 49 20.33 1.40 5.09
N ASN A 50 21.31 0.51 5.24
CA ASN A 50 21.09 -0.83 5.80
C ASN A 50 19.95 -1.60 5.10
N PRO A 51 20.14 -2.05 3.86
CA PRO A 51 19.12 -2.78 3.15
C PRO A 51 18.72 -4.06 3.92
N VAL A 52 17.44 -4.33 3.99
CA VAL A 52 16.92 -5.57 4.61
C VAL A 52 17.19 -6.80 3.76
N ALA A 53 17.44 -6.60 2.47
CA ALA A 53 17.86 -7.64 1.55
C ALA A 53 18.62 -7.06 0.35
N THR A 54 19.56 -7.85 -0.16
CA THR A 54 20.24 -7.61 -1.45
C THR A 54 20.16 -8.90 -2.25
N ILE A 55 19.51 -8.85 -3.41
CA ILE A 55 19.15 -10.04 -4.17
C ILE A 55 19.51 -9.85 -5.63
N ASN A 56 19.88 -10.95 -6.32
CA ASN A 56 20.01 -10.92 -7.77
C ASN A 56 18.64 -10.69 -8.41
N ILE A 57 18.55 -9.76 -9.35
CA ILE A 57 17.30 -9.40 -10.05
C ILE A 57 16.68 -10.62 -10.73
N ALA A 58 17.51 -11.53 -11.25
CA ALA A 58 17.05 -12.74 -11.93
C ALA A 58 16.21 -13.68 -11.05
N LYS A 59 16.30 -13.57 -9.73
CA LYS A 59 15.48 -14.40 -8.81
C LYS A 59 13.99 -14.07 -8.85
N GLY A 60 13.63 -12.85 -9.17
CA GLY A 60 12.25 -12.42 -9.37
C GLY A 60 11.37 -12.37 -8.12
N LYS A 61 11.84 -12.86 -6.98
CA LYS A 61 11.10 -12.84 -5.70
C LYS A 61 12.02 -12.89 -4.49
N LYS A 62 11.54 -12.35 -3.38
CA LYS A 62 12.16 -12.44 -2.07
C LYS A 62 11.12 -12.34 -0.95
N THR A 63 11.23 -13.19 0.04
CA THR A 63 10.48 -13.05 1.29
C THR A 63 11.26 -12.19 2.26
N ILE A 64 10.66 -11.11 2.72
CA ILE A 64 11.21 -10.24 3.75
C ILE A 64 10.57 -10.62 5.08
N VAL A 65 11.40 -11.06 6.01
CA VAL A 65 10.96 -11.37 7.37
C VAL A 65 10.71 -10.07 8.12
N THR A 66 9.52 -9.91 8.65
CA THR A 66 9.10 -8.73 9.39
C THR A 66 9.45 -8.89 10.86
N ASN A 67 10.23 -7.96 11.41
CA ASN A 67 10.66 -8.01 12.81
C ASN A 67 9.50 -7.72 13.78
N ASP A 68 8.58 -6.87 13.39
CA ASP A 68 7.39 -6.51 14.16
C ASP A 68 6.13 -6.60 13.28
N PRO A 69 5.38 -7.71 13.34
CA PRO A 69 4.18 -7.88 12.52
C PRO A 69 3.02 -6.95 12.92
N SER A 70 3.09 -6.25 14.06
CA SER A 70 2.10 -5.24 14.45
C SER A 70 2.27 -3.91 13.69
N GLN A 71 3.42 -3.71 13.06
CA GLN A 71 3.73 -2.52 12.27
C GLN A 71 3.51 -2.78 10.79
N ARG A 72 3.03 -1.75 10.08
CA ARG A 72 2.99 -1.76 8.63
C ARG A 72 4.30 -1.25 8.05
N TYR A 73 4.87 -1.99 7.10
CA TYR A 73 6.12 -1.62 6.43
C TYR A 73 5.87 -1.19 4.99
N TYR A 74 6.66 -0.22 4.57
CA TYR A 74 6.77 0.25 3.20
C TYR A 74 8.18 -0.05 2.71
N TYR A 75 8.31 -0.44 1.45
CA TYR A 75 9.58 -0.86 0.88
C TYR A 75 10.02 0.04 -0.25
N LEU A 76 11.31 0.33 -0.31
CA LEU A 76 11.96 0.95 -1.43
C LEU A 76 12.89 -0.08 -2.07
N MET A 77 12.66 -0.38 -3.34
CA MET A 77 13.51 -1.26 -4.11
C MET A 77 14.39 -0.45 -5.06
N VAL A 78 15.69 -0.69 -4.99
CA VAL A 78 16.68 0.01 -5.81
C VAL A 78 17.36 -1.02 -6.71
N PHE A 79 17.01 -1.00 -7.99
CA PHE A 79 17.57 -1.89 -9.01
C PHE A 79 18.83 -1.27 -9.59
N ASN A 80 19.95 -2.00 -9.49
CA ASN A 80 21.25 -1.57 -10.01
C ASN A 80 21.71 -0.17 -9.53
N ASN A 81 21.35 0.22 -8.32
CA ASN A 81 21.60 1.57 -7.75
C ASN A 81 21.03 2.72 -8.62
N ARG A 82 20.12 2.43 -9.52
CA ARG A 82 19.61 3.39 -10.49
C ARG A 82 18.10 3.54 -10.50
N TYR A 83 17.36 2.45 -10.52
CA TYR A 83 15.91 2.48 -10.67
C TYR A 83 15.23 2.22 -9.32
N ARG A 84 14.36 3.14 -8.90
CA ARG A 84 13.69 3.11 -7.60
C ARG A 84 12.21 2.86 -7.76
N VAL A 85 11.70 1.90 -7.01
CA VAL A 85 10.28 1.57 -6.96
C VAL A 85 9.85 1.45 -5.50
N ARG A 86 8.81 2.17 -5.13
CA ARG A 86 8.17 2.04 -3.81
C ARG A 86 7.03 1.03 -3.90
N VAL A 87 6.93 0.16 -2.91
CA VAL A 87 5.90 -0.86 -2.84
C VAL A 87 5.51 -1.14 -1.39
N ALA A 88 4.28 -1.52 -1.18
CA ALA A 88 3.78 -2.06 0.08
C ALA A 88 2.74 -3.16 -0.19
N ALA A 89 2.36 -3.90 0.82
CA ALA A 89 1.25 -4.83 0.72
C ALA A 89 -0.05 -4.03 0.50
N ARG A 90 -0.74 -4.27 -0.62
CA ARG A 90 -1.98 -3.57 -0.94
C ARG A 90 -3.08 -3.92 0.05
N ASN A 91 -3.29 -5.21 0.27
CA ASN A 91 -4.26 -5.68 1.24
C ASN A 91 -3.67 -5.56 2.65
N VAL A 92 -4.39 -4.86 3.51
CA VAL A 92 -4.04 -4.68 4.91
C VAL A 92 -5.08 -5.40 5.74
N ASN A 93 -4.65 -6.35 6.54
CA ASN A 93 -5.56 -7.11 7.39
C ASN A 93 -5.87 -6.33 8.68
N ILE A 94 -7.06 -5.73 8.72
CA ILE A 94 -7.57 -5.04 9.91
C ILE A 94 -8.76 -5.83 10.44
N PRO A 95 -8.69 -6.41 11.65
CA PRO A 95 -9.80 -7.14 12.23
C PRO A 95 -11.09 -6.32 12.25
N GLY A 96 -12.19 -6.91 11.80
CA GLY A 96 -13.50 -6.26 11.74
C GLY A 96 -13.74 -5.34 10.53
N ILE A 97 -12.73 -5.12 9.69
CA ILE A 97 -12.85 -4.35 8.46
C ILE A 97 -12.47 -5.22 7.27
N GLN A 98 -13.45 -5.54 6.43
CA GLN A 98 -13.24 -6.40 5.27
C GLN A 98 -12.72 -5.61 4.07
N ASN A 99 -11.91 -6.25 3.23
CA ASN A 99 -11.38 -5.69 1.99
C ASN A 99 -10.68 -4.34 2.18
N PHE A 100 -9.97 -4.17 3.30
CA PHE A 100 -9.19 -2.97 3.56
C PHE A 100 -7.92 -2.98 2.71
N ARG A 101 -7.77 -2.00 1.83
CA ARG A 101 -6.69 -1.95 0.87
C ARG A 101 -6.19 -0.53 0.62
N ASP A 102 -4.87 -0.43 0.44
CA ASP A 102 -4.19 0.80 0.06
C ASP A 102 -4.39 1.09 -1.44
N LEU A 103 -4.68 2.34 -1.78
CA LEU A 103 -4.80 2.81 -3.17
C LEU A 103 -3.50 3.42 -3.71
N GLY A 104 -2.37 3.14 -3.06
CA GLY A 104 -1.05 3.53 -3.54
C GLY A 104 -0.57 2.72 -4.74
N GLY A 105 0.44 3.23 -5.43
CA GLY A 105 1.12 2.52 -6.51
C GLY A 105 0.37 2.43 -7.84
N TYR A 106 -0.76 3.13 -8.01
CA TYR A 106 -1.44 3.24 -9.29
C TYR A 106 -0.88 4.40 -10.11
N LYS A 107 -0.60 4.14 -11.38
CA LYS A 107 -0.09 5.16 -12.29
C LYS A 107 -1.21 6.04 -12.81
N SER A 108 -1.06 7.35 -12.62
CA SER A 108 -1.98 8.33 -13.21
C SER A 108 -1.77 8.43 -14.72
N ALA A 109 -2.85 8.28 -15.49
CA ALA A 109 -2.81 8.44 -16.95
C ALA A 109 -2.47 9.89 -17.36
N GLU A 110 -2.87 10.88 -16.58
CA GLU A 110 -2.66 12.29 -16.87
C GLU A 110 -1.25 12.77 -16.53
N THR A 111 -0.73 12.39 -15.37
CA THR A 111 0.53 12.93 -14.86
C THR A 111 1.72 11.96 -15.01
N GLY A 112 1.46 10.68 -15.28
CA GLY A 112 2.47 9.62 -15.28
C GLY A 112 3.08 9.33 -13.90
N LYS A 113 2.60 9.98 -12.85
CA LYS A 113 3.03 9.76 -11.47
C LYS A 113 2.21 8.66 -10.82
N ASP A 114 2.83 7.98 -9.86
CA ASP A 114 2.15 6.96 -9.06
C ASP A 114 1.40 7.59 -7.88
N THR A 115 0.27 7.00 -7.50
CA THR A 115 -0.41 7.36 -6.27
C THR A 115 0.46 6.99 -5.06
N ARG A 116 0.42 7.80 -4.02
CA ARG A 116 1.23 7.59 -2.82
C ARG A 116 0.69 6.45 -1.98
N TRP A 117 1.58 5.61 -1.50
CA TRP A 117 1.26 4.60 -0.51
C TRP A 117 0.96 5.23 0.86
N GLY A 118 0.08 4.59 1.62
CA GLY A 118 -0.20 4.99 2.99
C GLY A 118 -1.06 6.24 3.17
N MET A 119 -1.70 6.74 2.12
CA MET A 119 -2.48 7.98 2.16
C MET A 119 -3.98 7.76 2.00
N LEU A 120 -4.37 6.89 1.08
CA LEU A 120 -5.76 6.65 0.73
C LEU A 120 -6.04 5.16 0.73
N TYR A 121 -7.12 4.77 1.39
CA TYR A 121 -7.53 3.38 1.53
C TYR A 121 -8.97 3.19 1.09
N ARG A 122 -9.31 1.99 0.72
CA ARG A 122 -10.67 1.57 0.41
C ARG A 122 -11.03 0.32 1.21
N SER A 123 -12.26 0.21 1.66
CA SER A 123 -12.75 -0.97 2.37
C SER A 123 -14.20 -1.28 2.01
N ALA A 124 -14.67 -2.45 2.44
CA ALA A 124 -16.09 -2.72 2.52
C ALA A 124 -16.74 -1.82 3.57
N GLN A 125 -18.07 -1.89 3.67
CA GLN A 125 -18.84 -1.19 4.70
C GLN A 125 -18.29 -1.47 6.10
N ILE A 126 -18.17 -0.43 6.90
CA ILE A 126 -17.74 -0.52 8.30
C ILE A 126 -18.97 -0.39 9.19
N ASP A 127 -19.30 -1.46 9.91
CA ASP A 127 -20.41 -1.47 10.87
C ASP A 127 -19.94 -1.05 12.26
N SER A 128 -18.76 -1.53 12.67
CA SER A 128 -18.11 -1.16 13.92
C SER A 128 -16.60 -1.40 13.80
N ILE A 129 -15.82 -0.63 14.58
CA ILE A 129 -14.37 -0.84 14.66
C ILE A 129 -14.02 -1.45 16.02
N PRO A 130 -13.49 -2.69 16.07
CA PRO A 130 -12.97 -3.27 17.30
C PRO A 130 -11.88 -2.38 17.92
N PHE A 131 -11.76 -2.43 19.24
CA PHE A 131 -10.80 -1.58 19.95
C PHE A 131 -9.35 -1.76 19.46
N CYS A 132 -8.93 -3.01 19.22
CA CYS A 132 -7.59 -3.30 18.68
C CYS A 132 -7.37 -2.68 17.30
N SER A 133 -8.35 -2.77 16.42
CA SER A 133 -8.29 -2.24 15.06
C SER A 133 -8.29 -0.70 15.03
N ARG A 134 -8.99 -0.07 15.98
CA ARG A 134 -9.00 1.38 16.14
C ARG A 134 -7.59 1.93 16.36
N ARG A 135 -6.83 1.28 17.22
CA ARG A 135 -5.44 1.62 17.48
C ARG A 135 -4.56 1.47 16.23
N GLU A 136 -4.72 0.39 15.48
CA GLU A 136 -3.99 0.17 14.24
C GLU A 136 -4.29 1.25 13.21
N LEU A 137 -5.56 1.58 12.99
CA LEU A 137 -5.96 2.65 12.06
C LEU A 137 -5.36 4.01 12.46
N LYS A 138 -5.36 4.34 13.74
CA LYS A 138 -4.72 5.55 14.25
C LYS A 138 -3.21 5.55 14.01
N ASN A 139 -2.54 4.45 14.27
CA ASN A 139 -1.10 4.31 14.02
C ASN A 139 -0.75 4.42 12.55
N MET A 140 -1.66 4.05 11.66
CA MET A 140 -1.53 4.26 10.22
C MET A 140 -1.79 5.71 9.78
N GLY A 141 -2.17 6.60 10.71
CA GLY A 141 -2.47 8.00 10.43
C GLY A 141 -3.84 8.26 9.82
N ILE A 142 -4.73 7.29 9.86
CA ILE A 142 -6.11 7.46 9.37
C ILE A 142 -6.89 8.33 10.35
N ARG A 143 -7.48 9.41 9.83
CA ARG A 143 -8.25 10.38 10.62
C ARG A 143 -9.66 10.57 10.11
N THR A 144 -9.88 10.32 8.81
CA THR A 144 -11.17 10.59 8.15
C THR A 144 -11.66 9.33 7.45
N ILE A 145 -12.94 9.06 7.62
CA ILE A 145 -13.66 7.99 6.92
C ILE A 145 -14.72 8.65 6.06
N ILE A 146 -14.74 8.33 4.78
CA ILE A 146 -15.72 8.86 3.82
C ILE A 146 -16.69 7.73 3.47
N ASP A 147 -17.97 7.94 3.78
CA ASP A 147 -19.05 7.04 3.43
C ASP A 147 -19.60 7.40 2.05
N LEU A 148 -19.36 6.55 1.06
CA LEU A 148 -19.79 6.74 -0.34
C LEU A 148 -21.08 6.00 -0.68
N ARG A 149 -21.75 5.39 0.30
CA ARG A 149 -22.99 4.62 0.08
C ARG A 149 -24.13 5.54 -0.35
N SER A 150 -25.12 4.97 -1.04
CA SER A 150 -26.36 5.66 -1.39
C SER A 150 -27.20 6.01 -0.14
N GLU A 151 -28.18 6.89 -0.29
CA GLU A 151 -29.13 7.21 0.80
C GLU A 151 -29.90 5.99 1.25
N GLU A 152 -30.33 5.13 0.32
CA GLU A 152 -31.05 3.92 0.62
C GLU A 152 -30.20 2.93 1.43
N GLU A 153 -28.95 2.74 1.06
CA GLU A 153 -28.01 1.89 1.80
C GLU A 153 -27.76 2.43 3.22
N ARG A 154 -27.64 3.74 3.38
CA ARG A 154 -27.48 4.37 4.71
C ARG A 154 -28.74 4.29 5.55
N HIS A 155 -29.92 4.28 4.94
CA HIS A 155 -31.18 4.11 5.65
C HIS A 155 -31.32 2.68 6.21
N ASN A 156 -30.98 1.68 5.42
CA ASN A 156 -31.04 0.27 5.82
C ASN A 156 -29.92 -0.12 6.80
N TYR A 157 -28.76 0.49 6.65
CA TYR A 157 -27.57 0.26 7.48
C TYR A 157 -27.05 1.63 7.96
N PRO A 158 -27.43 2.06 9.19
CA PRO A 158 -27.09 3.37 9.71
C PRO A 158 -25.59 3.68 9.59
N GLN A 159 -25.31 4.96 9.39
CA GLN A 159 -23.94 5.46 9.30
C GLN A 159 -23.16 5.12 10.57
N PHE A 160 -21.97 4.59 10.37
CA PHE A 160 -21.00 4.37 11.42
C PHE A 160 -20.57 5.72 12.03
N HIS A 161 -20.65 5.82 13.34
CA HIS A 161 -20.15 6.95 14.12
C HIS A 161 -19.04 6.51 15.04
N ASP A 162 -17.96 7.26 15.06
CA ASP A 162 -16.85 7.03 15.96
C ASP A 162 -16.24 8.37 16.40
N GLU A 163 -15.97 8.51 17.69
CA GLU A 163 -15.40 9.75 18.26
C GLU A 163 -13.95 9.97 17.84
N ASP A 164 -13.24 8.89 17.48
CA ASP A 164 -11.85 8.94 17.10
C ASP A 164 -11.60 9.28 15.63
N PHE A 165 -12.65 9.23 14.79
CA PHE A 165 -12.55 9.48 13.36
C PHE A 165 -13.56 10.51 12.88
N ASN A 166 -13.14 11.36 11.96
CA ASN A 166 -14.05 12.25 11.25
C ASN A 166 -14.78 11.48 10.16
N VAL A 167 -16.07 11.18 10.37
CA VAL A 167 -16.90 10.46 9.41
C VAL A 167 -17.69 11.46 8.57
N GLN A 168 -17.48 11.43 7.25
CA GLN A 168 -18.11 12.30 6.28
C GLN A 168 -18.93 11.51 5.27
N ILE A 169 -20.04 12.08 4.81
CA ILE A 169 -20.85 11.54 3.71
C ILE A 169 -20.31 12.12 2.41
N GLY A 170 -19.79 11.27 1.54
CA GLY A 170 -19.42 11.61 0.18
C GLY A 170 -20.64 11.51 -0.74
N ARG A 171 -20.77 12.47 -1.66
CA ARG A 171 -21.75 12.38 -2.74
C ARG A 171 -21.06 11.85 -3.99
N ALA A 172 -21.37 10.60 -4.37
CA ALA A 172 -21.03 10.11 -5.70
C ALA A 172 -22.00 10.79 -6.68
N SER A 173 -21.53 11.77 -7.43
CA SER A 173 -22.29 12.24 -8.59
C SER A 173 -22.13 11.19 -9.68
N CYS A 174 -23.13 10.34 -9.89
CA CYS A 174 -23.27 9.63 -11.16
C CYS A 174 -23.50 10.71 -12.22
N ARG A 175 -22.51 11.04 -13.01
CA ARG A 175 -22.75 11.67 -14.30
C ARG A 175 -23.17 10.55 -15.25
N GLU A 176 -24.44 10.59 -15.66
CA GLU A 176 -24.93 9.84 -16.79
C GLU A 176 -24.13 10.20 -18.05
#